data_bb87a86252bf3f97a428f479af0d7167
#
_entry.id   bb87a86252bf3f97a428f479af0d7167
#
_cell.length_a   1.000
_cell.length_b   1.000
_cell.length_c   1.000
_cell.angle_alpha   90.00
_cell.angle_beta   90.00
_cell.angle_gamma   90.00
#
_symmetry.space_group_name_H-M   'P 1'
#
loop_
_entity.id
_entity.type
_entity.pdbx_description
1 polymer ?
#
loop_
_entity_poly.entity_id
_entity_poly.type
_entity_poly.pdbx_seq_one_letter_code
_entity_poly.pdbx_strand_id
1 'polypeptide(L)'
;MQTFATGVITQAALDAGLPEGRVIDMVKKDNLTLQRPRIELQFLPEKYTRTGRVLGVRRTALQQERTRELYEVVQTVNANVLADDRPWLEAFSLAFAAALPRGGKDSRGNWVRVRAQQATFGRSPDKRVGHQVIEVFTRVNRLFVISFTWRITGKEAEVLIPTFTIKPKLG
;
A
#
# COMPACT_ATOMS: atom_id res chain seq x y z
N MET A 1 -9.59 -0.40 0.82
CA MET A 1 -8.15 -0.11 0.68
C MET A 1 -7.63 -0.28 -0.75
N GLN A 2 -8.05 -1.32 -1.48
CA GLN A 2 -7.59 -1.59 -2.86
C GLN A 2 -7.77 -0.37 -3.79
N THR A 3 -8.96 0.27 -3.81
CA THR A 3 -9.20 1.47 -4.63
C THR A 3 -8.21 2.60 -4.36
N PHE A 4 -7.86 2.84 -3.08
CA PHE A 4 -6.86 3.85 -2.71
C PHE A 4 -5.48 3.47 -3.25
N ALA A 5 -5.06 2.20 -3.04
CA ALA A 5 -3.76 1.74 -3.50
C ALA A 5 -3.63 1.76 -5.03
N THR A 6 -4.68 1.32 -5.75
CA THR A 6 -4.73 1.42 -7.22
C THR A 6 -4.61 2.87 -7.67
N GLY A 7 -5.36 3.80 -7.06
CA GLY A 7 -5.30 5.23 -7.39
C GLY A 7 -3.90 5.83 -7.19
N VAL A 8 -3.26 5.52 -6.06
CA VAL A 8 -1.89 5.99 -5.75
C VAL A 8 -0.87 5.46 -6.76
N ILE A 9 -0.94 4.17 -7.08
CA ILE A 9 -0.02 3.54 -8.04
C ILE A 9 -0.28 4.07 -9.46
N THR A 10 -1.54 4.23 -9.85
CA THR A 10 -1.91 4.77 -11.16
C THR A 10 -1.39 6.20 -11.33
N GLN A 11 -1.59 7.07 -10.33
CA GLN A 11 -1.10 8.45 -10.40
C GLN A 11 0.42 8.49 -10.49
N ALA A 12 1.13 7.72 -9.65
CA ALA A 12 2.59 7.66 -9.71
C ALA A 12 3.10 7.11 -11.06
N ALA A 13 2.36 6.17 -11.67
CA ALA A 13 2.70 5.63 -12.98
C ALA A 13 2.50 6.65 -14.11
N LEU A 14 1.42 7.43 -14.06
CA LEU A 14 1.17 8.54 -15.00
C LEU A 14 2.25 9.61 -14.88
N ASP A 15 2.58 10.02 -13.66
CA ASP A 15 3.62 11.01 -13.39
C ASP A 15 5.01 10.54 -13.87
N ALA A 16 5.24 9.23 -13.88
CA ALA A 16 6.46 8.61 -14.42
C ALA A 16 6.44 8.41 -15.94
N GLY A 17 5.34 8.76 -16.63
CA GLY A 17 5.23 8.69 -18.08
C GLY A 17 4.61 7.41 -18.63
N LEU A 18 3.90 6.61 -17.80
CA LEU A 18 3.10 5.51 -18.31
C LEU A 18 1.83 6.05 -18.98
N PRO A 19 1.45 5.57 -20.18
CA PRO A 19 0.18 5.97 -20.81
C PRO A 19 -1.03 5.61 -19.95
N GLU A 20 -2.11 6.40 -20.07
CA GLU A 20 -3.35 6.17 -19.34
C GLU A 20 -3.97 4.80 -19.68
N GLY A 21 -4.65 4.19 -18.68
CA GLY A 21 -5.30 2.88 -18.84
C GLY A 21 -4.34 1.68 -18.88
N ARG A 22 -3.06 1.87 -18.53
CA ARG A 22 -2.04 0.81 -18.54
C ARG A 22 -1.75 0.21 -17.17
N VAL A 23 -2.43 0.64 -16.12
CA VAL A 23 -2.41 0.00 -14.81
C VAL A 23 -3.65 -0.88 -14.70
N ILE A 24 -3.45 -2.19 -14.60
CA ILE A 24 -4.52 -3.20 -14.64
C ILE A 24 -4.31 -4.23 -13.52
N ASP A 25 -5.37 -4.95 -13.18
CA ASP A 25 -5.25 -6.12 -12.30
C ASP A 25 -4.45 -7.23 -12.99
N MET A 26 -3.72 -8.02 -12.17
CA MET A 26 -2.89 -9.11 -12.68
C MET A 26 -3.70 -10.11 -13.49
N VAL A 27 -3.26 -10.33 -14.71
CA VAL A 27 -3.89 -11.30 -15.63
C VAL A 27 -3.26 -12.68 -15.42
N LYS A 28 -4.09 -13.70 -15.17
CA LYS A 28 -3.61 -15.07 -14.93
C LYS A 28 -2.98 -15.74 -16.15
N LYS A 29 -3.28 -15.24 -17.36
CA LYS A 29 -2.66 -15.70 -18.60
C LYS A 29 -2.11 -14.48 -19.33
N ASP A 30 -0.84 -14.53 -19.73
CA ASP A 30 -0.23 -13.48 -20.55
C ASP A 30 -0.93 -13.43 -21.91
N ASN A 31 -1.95 -12.60 -22.00
CA ASN A 31 -2.65 -12.34 -23.26
C ASN A 31 -1.71 -11.49 -24.10
N LEU A 32 -1.17 -12.05 -25.17
CA LEU A 32 -0.30 -11.39 -26.15
C LEU A 32 -0.92 -10.11 -26.74
N THR A 33 -2.24 -9.93 -26.57
CA THR A 33 -2.99 -8.75 -27.04
C THR A 33 -2.87 -7.54 -26.13
N LEU A 34 -2.41 -7.71 -24.88
CA LEU A 34 -2.26 -6.57 -23.96
C LEU A 34 -1.01 -5.78 -24.32
N GLN A 35 -1.23 -4.52 -24.64
CA GLN A 35 -0.15 -3.61 -25.05
C GLN A 35 0.82 -3.33 -23.92
N ARG A 36 2.09 -3.12 -24.26
CA ARG A 36 3.17 -2.68 -23.37
C ARG A 36 3.59 -1.26 -23.73
N PRO A 37 4.17 -0.50 -22.80
CA PRO A 37 4.36 -0.83 -21.38
C PRO A 37 3.05 -0.85 -20.60
N ARG A 38 3.01 -1.64 -19.51
CA ARG A 38 1.87 -1.71 -18.58
C ARG A 38 2.32 -2.11 -17.18
N ILE A 39 1.47 -1.87 -16.19
CA ILE A 39 1.64 -2.35 -14.82
C ILE A 39 0.50 -3.31 -14.48
N GLU A 40 0.85 -4.50 -13.98
CA GLU A 40 -0.09 -5.48 -13.45
C GLU A 40 -0.03 -5.49 -11.93
N LEU A 41 -1.18 -5.30 -11.28
CA LEU A 41 -1.30 -5.24 -9.83
C LEU A 41 -1.79 -6.57 -9.27
N GLN A 42 -1.08 -7.09 -8.26
CA GLN A 42 -1.50 -8.22 -7.46
C GLN A 42 -1.60 -7.80 -5.99
N PHE A 43 -2.79 -7.82 -5.45
CA PHE A 43 -3.05 -7.54 -4.05
C PHE A 43 -2.83 -8.79 -3.22
N LEU A 44 -1.89 -8.76 -2.27
CA LEU A 44 -1.67 -9.84 -1.32
C LEU A 44 -2.68 -9.70 -0.15
N PRO A 45 -2.89 -10.76 0.65
CA PRO A 45 -3.75 -10.68 1.83
C PRO A 45 -3.33 -9.59 2.80
N GLU A 46 -4.30 -8.91 3.42
CA GLU A 46 -4.06 -7.94 4.47
C GLU A 46 -3.54 -8.62 5.72
N LYS A 47 -2.49 -8.04 6.32
CA LYS A 47 -1.93 -8.51 7.58
C LYS A 47 -2.35 -7.57 8.72
N TYR A 48 -3.01 -8.12 9.73
CA TYR A 48 -3.48 -7.42 10.92
C TYR A 48 -2.56 -7.73 12.09
N THR A 49 -2.01 -6.69 12.72
CA THR A 49 -1.20 -6.81 13.93
C THR A 49 -1.88 -6.05 15.06
N ARG A 50 -2.27 -6.76 16.14
CA ARG A 50 -2.89 -6.14 17.29
C ARG A 50 -1.84 -5.37 18.09
N THR A 51 -2.09 -4.09 18.37
CA THR A 51 -1.11 -3.22 19.07
C THR A 51 -1.61 -2.77 20.44
N GLY A 52 -2.89 -2.43 20.62
CA GLY A 52 -3.47 -1.93 21.86
C GLY A 52 -2.87 -0.60 22.36
N ARG A 53 -2.10 0.09 21.52
CA ARG A 53 -1.36 1.30 21.88
C ARG A 53 -2.32 2.48 22.10
N VAL A 54 -2.12 3.23 23.20
CA VAL A 54 -2.84 4.48 23.45
C VAL A 54 -2.24 5.57 22.58
N LEU A 55 -3.07 6.19 21.71
CA LEU A 55 -2.66 7.27 20.80
C LEU A 55 -2.92 8.65 21.41
N GLY A 56 -3.94 8.75 22.25
CA GLY A 56 -4.30 10.02 22.90
C GLY A 56 -5.29 9.81 24.04
N VAL A 57 -5.28 10.77 24.96
CA VAL A 57 -6.22 10.83 26.09
C VAL A 57 -6.79 12.23 26.14
N ARG A 58 -8.12 12.33 26.08
CA ARG A 58 -8.85 13.58 26.28
C ARG A 58 -9.61 13.49 27.61
N ARG A 59 -9.41 14.44 28.49
CA ARG A 59 -10.10 14.52 29.77
C ARG A 59 -11.04 15.71 29.80
N THR A 60 -12.23 15.49 30.31
CA THR A 60 -13.19 16.53 30.75
C THR A 60 -13.41 16.38 32.25
N ALA A 61 -14.19 17.27 32.87
CA ALA A 61 -14.47 17.18 34.31
C ALA A 61 -15.14 15.86 34.74
N LEU A 62 -15.89 15.23 33.85
CA LEU A 62 -16.73 14.06 34.14
C LEU A 62 -16.35 12.80 33.37
N GLN A 63 -15.50 12.93 32.33
CA GLN A 63 -15.17 11.81 31.45
C GLN A 63 -13.72 11.85 31.01
N GLN A 64 -13.16 10.65 30.82
CA GLN A 64 -11.89 10.46 30.15
C GLN A 64 -12.13 9.61 28.90
N GLU A 65 -11.80 10.16 27.73
CA GLU A 65 -11.83 9.45 26.45
C GLU A 65 -10.40 9.04 26.09
N ARG A 66 -10.18 7.75 25.83
CA ARG A 66 -8.91 7.21 25.34
C ARG A 66 -9.08 6.76 23.92
N THR A 67 -8.24 7.25 23.04
CA THR A 67 -8.13 6.73 21.67
C THR A 67 -7.03 5.69 21.64
N ARG A 68 -7.38 4.45 21.30
CA ARG A 68 -6.42 3.34 21.18
C ARG A 68 -6.27 2.91 19.73
N GLU A 69 -5.06 2.56 19.34
CA GLU A 69 -4.79 1.79 18.15
C GLU A 69 -5.10 0.33 18.45
N LEU A 70 -6.12 -0.21 17.79
CA LEU A 70 -6.53 -1.62 17.95
C LEU A 70 -5.66 -2.53 17.09
N TYR A 71 -5.48 -2.13 15.84
CA TYR A 71 -4.67 -2.87 14.86
C TYR A 71 -3.87 -1.93 14.00
N GLU A 72 -2.64 -2.33 13.70
CA GLU A 72 -1.91 -1.89 12.52
C GLU A 72 -2.22 -2.87 11.39
N VAL A 73 -2.61 -2.36 10.23
CA VAL A 73 -2.94 -3.18 9.07
C VAL A 73 -1.98 -2.86 7.95
N VAL A 74 -1.43 -3.91 7.34
CA VAL A 74 -0.52 -3.80 6.20
C VAL A 74 -1.11 -4.57 5.03
N GLN A 75 -1.31 -3.87 3.90
CA GLN A 75 -1.59 -4.46 2.61
C GLN A 75 -0.37 -4.35 1.71
N THR A 76 0.11 -5.46 1.21
CA THR A 76 1.18 -5.48 0.23
C THR A 76 0.60 -5.62 -1.17
N VAL A 77 1.13 -4.82 -2.09
CA VAL A 77 0.78 -4.85 -3.51
C VAL A 77 2.04 -5.13 -4.32
N ASN A 78 1.98 -6.16 -5.13
CA ASN A 78 2.98 -6.43 -6.14
C ASN A 78 2.58 -5.68 -7.41
N ALA A 79 3.38 -4.70 -7.82
CA ALA A 79 3.20 -3.95 -9.06
C ALA A 79 4.28 -4.42 -10.06
N ASN A 80 3.86 -5.23 -11.02
CA ASN A 80 4.75 -5.78 -12.04
C ASN A 80 4.73 -4.90 -13.28
N VAL A 81 5.80 -4.18 -13.51
CA VAL A 81 5.99 -3.32 -14.70
C VAL A 81 6.53 -4.18 -15.84
N LEU A 82 5.77 -4.27 -16.92
CA LEU A 82 6.09 -5.06 -18.11
C LEU A 82 6.43 -4.12 -19.26
N ALA A 83 7.60 -4.29 -19.85
CA ALA A 83 8.07 -3.49 -20.98
C ALA A 83 8.78 -4.36 -22.02
N ASP A 84 8.96 -3.82 -23.21
CA ASP A 84 9.74 -4.46 -24.29
C ASP A 84 11.14 -3.85 -24.40
N ASP A 85 11.38 -2.70 -23.78
CA ASP A 85 12.65 -1.99 -23.77
C ASP A 85 13.23 -1.85 -22.36
N ARG A 86 14.46 -2.30 -22.17
CA ARG A 86 15.14 -2.27 -20.87
C ARG A 86 15.57 -0.85 -20.45
N PRO A 87 16.18 -0.02 -21.30
CA PRO A 87 16.50 1.36 -20.96
C PRO A 87 15.29 2.16 -20.52
N TRP A 88 14.16 2.01 -21.22
CA TRP A 88 12.90 2.62 -20.82
C TRP A 88 12.45 2.14 -19.43
N LEU A 89 12.50 0.82 -19.19
CA LEU A 89 12.09 0.23 -17.91
C LEU A 89 12.94 0.74 -16.74
N GLU A 90 14.25 0.92 -16.95
CA GLU A 90 15.16 1.44 -15.93
C GLU A 90 14.84 2.90 -15.61
N ALA A 91 14.69 3.76 -16.62
CA ALA A 91 14.33 5.17 -16.45
C ALA A 91 12.95 5.33 -15.80
N PHE A 92 11.93 4.62 -16.31
CA PHE A 92 10.59 4.59 -15.75
C PHE A 92 10.60 4.16 -14.28
N SER A 93 11.37 3.14 -13.94
CA SER A 93 11.41 2.60 -12.57
C SER A 93 11.92 3.61 -11.55
N LEU A 94 12.92 4.42 -11.92
CA LEU A 94 13.41 5.50 -11.06
C LEU A 94 12.38 6.61 -10.89
N ALA A 95 11.76 7.05 -12.00
CA ALA A 95 10.72 8.06 -11.99
C ALA A 95 9.49 7.59 -11.19
N PHE A 96 9.05 6.34 -11.39
CA PHE A 96 7.92 5.74 -10.67
C PHE A 96 8.18 5.67 -9.15
N ALA A 97 9.35 5.20 -8.75
CA ALA A 97 9.72 5.16 -7.33
C ALA A 97 9.76 6.56 -6.70
N ALA A 98 10.23 7.56 -7.43
CA ALA A 98 10.28 8.96 -6.98
C ALA A 98 8.87 9.60 -6.90
N ALA A 99 7.96 9.22 -7.80
CA ALA A 99 6.57 9.72 -7.85
C ALA A 99 5.68 9.11 -6.75
N LEU A 100 6.05 7.97 -6.15
CA LEU A 100 5.27 7.37 -5.07
C LEU A 100 5.22 8.30 -3.85
N PRO A 101 4.02 8.70 -3.38
CA PRO A 101 3.90 9.56 -2.21
C PRO A 101 4.29 8.81 -0.93
N ARG A 102 4.70 9.53 0.10
CA ARG A 102 4.97 8.95 1.43
C ARG A 102 3.71 8.44 2.13
N GLY A 103 2.55 8.90 1.71
CA GLY A 103 1.24 8.51 2.21
C GLY A 103 0.14 9.48 1.76
N GLY A 104 -1.08 9.18 2.15
CA GLY A 104 -2.26 10.00 1.84
C GLY A 104 -3.44 9.62 2.74
N LYS A 105 -4.55 10.33 2.59
CA LYS A 105 -5.80 10.00 3.27
C LYS A 105 -6.66 9.12 2.39
N ASP A 106 -7.20 8.05 2.96
CA ASP A 106 -8.22 7.22 2.29
C ASP A 106 -9.58 7.94 2.25
N SER A 107 -10.58 7.32 1.63
CA SER A 107 -11.95 7.84 1.54
C SER A 107 -12.63 8.04 2.91
N ARG A 108 -12.11 7.43 3.98
CA ARG A 108 -12.59 7.58 5.35
C ARG A 108 -11.80 8.60 6.15
N GLY A 109 -10.81 9.26 5.54
CA GLY A 109 -9.94 10.24 6.18
C GLY A 109 -8.80 9.65 7.00
N ASN A 110 -8.58 8.32 6.99
CA ASN A 110 -7.47 7.69 7.68
C ASN A 110 -6.17 7.91 6.92
N TRP A 111 -5.10 8.19 7.66
CA TRP A 111 -3.79 8.30 7.06
C TRP A 111 -3.24 6.91 6.70
N VAL A 112 -2.89 6.74 5.43
CA VAL A 112 -2.26 5.53 4.88
C VAL A 112 -0.83 5.86 4.50
N ARG A 113 0.13 5.16 5.11
CA ARG A 113 1.55 5.27 4.76
C ARG A 113 1.84 4.37 3.56
N VAL A 114 2.58 4.90 2.59
CA VAL A 114 3.00 4.17 1.39
C VAL A 114 4.51 3.99 1.42
N ARG A 115 4.99 2.79 1.11
CA ARG A 115 6.41 2.47 1.01
C ARG A 115 6.69 1.49 -0.11
N ALA A 116 7.58 1.83 -1.04
CA ALA A 116 8.23 0.85 -1.88
C ALA A 116 9.27 0.10 -1.02
N GLN A 117 9.11 -1.21 -0.89
CA GLN A 117 9.98 -2.05 -0.06
C GLN A 117 11.13 -2.63 -0.86
N GLN A 118 10.81 -3.07 -2.09
CA GLN A 118 11.73 -3.81 -2.93
C GLN A 118 11.37 -3.59 -4.39
N ALA A 119 12.39 -3.61 -5.26
CA ALA A 119 12.21 -3.66 -6.70
C ALA A 119 13.19 -4.67 -7.30
N THR A 120 12.67 -5.67 -8.01
CA THR A 120 13.47 -6.77 -8.57
C THR A 120 13.27 -6.86 -10.07
N PHE A 121 14.35 -6.98 -10.83
CA PHE A 121 14.26 -7.30 -12.25
C PHE A 121 13.97 -8.79 -12.43
N GLY A 122 12.95 -9.11 -13.22
CA GLY A 122 12.65 -10.44 -13.69
C GLY A 122 13.01 -10.61 -15.16
N ARG A 123 13.28 -11.82 -15.56
CA ARG A 123 13.34 -12.23 -16.97
C ARG A 123 12.08 -13.01 -17.28
N SER A 124 11.44 -12.73 -18.42
CA SER A 124 10.41 -13.62 -18.92
C SER A 124 11.08 -14.97 -19.26
N PRO A 125 10.51 -16.10 -18.84
CA PRO A 125 11.11 -17.41 -19.18
C PRO A 125 11.16 -17.56 -20.70
N ASP A 126 12.30 -18.06 -21.19
CA ASP A 126 12.48 -18.39 -22.60
C ASP A 126 11.43 -19.42 -23.01
N LYS A 127 10.72 -19.15 -24.09
CA LYS A 127 9.74 -20.08 -24.63
C LYS A 127 10.49 -21.21 -25.33
N ARG A 128 10.52 -22.40 -24.76
CA ARG A 128 11.04 -23.58 -25.44
C ARG A 128 10.01 -24.10 -26.45
N VAL A 129 10.37 -24.14 -27.70
CA VAL A 129 9.61 -24.82 -28.74
C VAL A 129 10.48 -26.00 -29.22
N GLY A 130 10.15 -27.22 -28.77
CA GLY A 130 10.96 -28.39 -29.03
C GLY A 130 12.34 -28.34 -28.36
N HIS A 131 13.41 -28.69 -29.07
CA HIS A 131 14.81 -28.65 -28.59
C HIS A 131 15.51 -27.30 -28.85
N GLN A 132 14.85 -26.35 -29.50
CA GLN A 132 15.39 -25.01 -29.77
C GLN A 132 14.87 -24.00 -28.78
N VAL A 133 15.81 -23.31 -28.12
CA VAL A 133 15.51 -22.09 -27.36
C VAL A 133 15.37 -20.97 -28.38
N ILE A 134 14.13 -20.58 -28.67
CA ILE A 134 13.88 -19.38 -29.47
C ILE A 134 13.90 -18.21 -28.47
N GLU A 135 14.90 -17.36 -28.53
CA GLU A 135 14.91 -16.05 -27.88
C GLU A 135 13.79 -15.20 -28.51
N VAL A 136 12.57 -15.40 -28.03
CA VAL A 136 11.46 -14.54 -28.39
C VAL A 136 11.59 -13.27 -27.56
N PHE A 137 12.19 -12.24 -28.15
CA PHE A 137 12.25 -10.86 -27.68
C PHE A 137 12.39 -10.75 -26.15
N THR A 138 13.47 -10.23 -25.68
CA THR A 138 13.80 -10.02 -24.26
C THR A 138 12.74 -9.14 -23.58
N ARG A 139 11.61 -9.76 -23.28
CA ARG A 139 10.57 -9.13 -22.46
C ARG A 139 11.15 -8.93 -21.07
N VAL A 140 11.30 -7.68 -20.70
CA VAL A 140 11.82 -7.30 -19.39
C VAL A 140 10.67 -6.92 -18.48
N ASN A 141 10.79 -7.27 -17.22
CA ASN A 141 9.87 -6.83 -16.22
C ASN A 141 10.59 -6.38 -14.96
N ARG A 142 9.95 -5.49 -14.21
CA ARG A 142 10.38 -5.09 -12.88
C ARG A 142 9.24 -5.18 -11.91
N LEU A 143 9.41 -6.01 -10.89
CA LEU A 143 8.45 -6.19 -9.82
C LEU A 143 8.75 -5.22 -8.68
N PHE A 144 7.82 -4.34 -8.37
CA PHE A 144 7.83 -3.51 -7.18
C PHE A 144 6.94 -4.14 -6.11
N VAL A 145 7.46 -4.24 -4.89
CA VAL A 145 6.70 -4.61 -3.71
C VAL A 145 6.41 -3.34 -2.92
N ILE A 146 5.13 -2.96 -2.88
CA ILE A 146 4.68 -1.70 -2.26
C ILE A 146 3.78 -2.04 -1.08
N SER A 147 4.07 -1.48 0.09
CA SER A 147 3.22 -1.66 1.28
C SER A 147 2.41 -0.41 1.57
N PHE A 148 1.14 -0.64 1.90
CA PHE A 148 0.18 0.34 2.37
C PHE A 148 -0.13 0.01 3.82
N THR A 149 0.16 0.94 4.75
CA THR A 149 -0.02 0.71 6.19
C THR A 149 -0.96 1.75 6.77
N TRP A 150 -1.99 1.30 7.49
CA TRP A 150 -2.93 2.17 8.18
C TRP A 150 -3.29 1.60 9.56
N ARG A 151 -4.01 2.40 10.35
CA ARG A 151 -4.40 2.04 11.71
C ARG A 151 -5.91 1.92 11.82
N ILE A 152 -6.36 0.92 12.57
CA ILE A 152 -7.74 0.83 13.05
C ILE A 152 -7.72 1.31 14.49
N THR A 153 -8.49 2.35 14.79
CA THR A 153 -8.58 2.97 16.10
C THR A 153 -9.94 2.73 16.74
N GLY A 154 -9.97 2.62 18.04
CA GLY A 154 -11.17 2.58 18.85
C GLY A 154 -11.14 3.68 19.91
N LYS A 155 -12.30 4.17 20.33
CA LYS A 155 -12.47 5.10 21.44
C LYS A 155 -13.09 4.38 22.62
N GLU A 156 -12.48 4.55 23.78
CA GLU A 156 -13.00 4.07 25.06
C GLU A 156 -13.31 5.30 25.91
N ALA A 157 -14.56 5.43 26.35
CA ALA A 157 -14.97 6.46 27.28
C ALA A 157 -15.11 5.87 28.67
N GLU A 158 -14.47 6.49 29.64
CA GLU A 158 -14.54 6.14 31.06
C GLU A 158 -15.11 7.32 31.84
N VAL A 159 -16.17 7.06 32.63
CA VAL A 159 -16.77 8.08 33.52
C VAL A 159 -15.84 8.24 34.72
N LEU A 160 -15.38 9.46 34.96
CA LEU A 160 -14.60 9.80 36.16
C LEU A 160 -15.54 9.96 37.36
N ILE A 161 -15.39 9.13 38.35
CA ILE A 161 -16.09 9.32 39.63
C ILE A 161 -15.43 10.52 40.35
N PRO A 162 -16.20 11.58 40.65
CA PRO A 162 -15.63 12.72 41.37
C PRO A 162 -15.10 12.24 42.75
N THR A 163 -13.89 12.63 43.07
CA THR A 163 -13.30 12.33 44.36
C THR A 163 -14.01 13.17 45.43
N PHE A 164 -14.79 12.55 46.32
CA PHE A 164 -15.43 13.23 47.41
C PHE A 164 -14.40 13.39 48.55
N THR A 165 -14.04 14.62 48.83
CA THR A 165 -13.26 14.90 50.07
C THR A 165 -14.22 14.98 51.26
N ILE A 166 -14.28 13.95 52.05
CA ILE A 166 -15.00 13.98 53.32
C ILE A 166 -14.15 14.83 54.28
N LYS A 167 -14.60 16.04 54.59
CA LYS A 167 -14.03 16.84 55.66
C LYS A 167 -14.63 16.29 56.97
N PRO A 168 -13.85 15.68 57.90
CA PRO A 168 -14.36 15.30 59.17
C PRO A 168 -14.78 16.57 59.91
N LYS A 169 -16.02 16.63 60.36
CA LYS A 169 -16.53 17.69 61.26
C LYS A 169 -16.02 17.28 62.65
N LEU A 170 -14.97 17.94 63.09
CA LEU A 170 -14.56 17.89 64.51
C LEU A 170 -15.64 18.57 65.32
N GLY A 171 -16.36 17.81 66.14
CA GLY A 171 -17.31 18.31 67.13
C GLY A 171 -16.62 18.93 68.30
#